data_4f05e0699f16037b8b0c2cbfaa4ae6b3
#
_entry.id   4f05e0699f16037b8b0c2cbfaa4ae6b3
#
_cell.length_a   1.000
_cell.length_b   1.000
_cell.length_c   1.000
_cell.angle_alpha   90.00
_cell.angle_beta   90.00
_cell.angle_gamma   90.00
#
_symmetry.space_group_name_H-M   'P 1'
#
loop_
_entity.id
_entity.type
_entity.pdbx_description
1 polymer ?
#
loop_
_entity_poly.entity_id
_entity_poly.type
_entity_poly.pdbx_seq_one_letter_code
_entity_poly.pdbx_strand_id
1 'polypeptide(L)'
;MPNLEASFRALRVLHAARDLFNQYGFYIGIDRIITDAKIPKATFYNYFHSKERLIQMSLTFQTDSLKHEVFSIIHSYRELMMFDKLKKVYFLHANLEGFYRLPFKAIFEIEKLYPAAYTIVSDYRKWFINEIYKLLLTVKATATVEDAYMFLFVIDGAMVQLLSANKIDERDKLLEYFMSTLA
;
A
#
# COMPACT_ATOMS: atom_id res chain seq x y z
N MET A 1 -26.47 -8.33 14.30
CA MET A 1 -25.44 -8.96 13.44
C MET A 1 -25.33 -8.11 12.21
N PRO A 2 -24.16 -7.63 11.76
CA PRO A 2 -24.04 -7.02 10.47
C PRO A 2 -24.51 -8.04 9.43
N ASN A 3 -25.37 -7.59 8.50
CA ASN A 3 -25.87 -8.44 7.44
C ASN A 3 -24.68 -8.89 6.59
N LEU A 4 -24.38 -10.17 6.57
CA LEU A 4 -23.25 -10.76 5.86
C LEU A 4 -23.29 -10.38 4.36
N GLU A 5 -24.48 -10.35 3.78
CA GLU A 5 -24.71 -9.93 2.40
C GLU A 5 -24.36 -8.45 2.15
N ALA A 6 -24.65 -7.58 3.12
CA ALA A 6 -24.25 -6.19 3.07
C ALA A 6 -22.72 -6.04 3.08
N SER A 7 -22.02 -6.81 3.89
CA SER A 7 -20.55 -6.85 3.92
C SER A 7 -19.95 -7.31 2.60
N PHE A 8 -20.51 -8.35 1.98
CA PHE A 8 -20.06 -8.83 0.66
C PHE A 8 -20.27 -7.78 -0.46
N ARG A 9 -21.40 -7.06 -0.43
CA ARG A 9 -21.67 -5.99 -1.40
C ARG A 9 -20.67 -4.84 -1.24
N ALA A 10 -20.39 -4.42 -0.01
CA ALA A 10 -19.39 -3.38 0.26
C ALA A 10 -17.99 -3.79 -0.20
N LEU A 11 -17.57 -5.02 0.08
CA LEU A 11 -16.28 -5.56 -0.39
C LEU A 11 -16.18 -5.59 -1.93
N ARG A 12 -17.24 -5.99 -2.63
CA ARG A 12 -17.27 -5.94 -4.11
C ARG A 12 -17.03 -4.54 -4.64
N VAL A 13 -17.61 -3.51 -4.01
CA VAL A 13 -17.38 -2.11 -4.40
C VAL A 13 -15.95 -1.70 -4.13
N LEU A 14 -15.38 -2.06 -2.98
CA LEU A 14 -13.99 -1.76 -2.65
C LEU A 14 -13.01 -2.41 -3.64
N HIS A 15 -13.25 -3.66 -4.05
CA HIS A 15 -12.44 -4.34 -5.05
C HIS A 15 -12.57 -3.69 -6.43
N ALA A 16 -13.78 -3.42 -6.90
CA ALA A 16 -14.00 -2.73 -8.18
C ALA A 16 -13.36 -1.33 -8.16
N ALA A 17 -13.52 -0.58 -7.08
CA ALA A 17 -12.92 0.73 -6.92
C ALA A 17 -11.38 0.67 -6.96
N ARG A 18 -10.78 -0.28 -6.23
CA ARG A 18 -9.32 -0.50 -6.25
C ARG A 18 -8.83 -0.73 -7.68
N ASP A 19 -9.45 -1.64 -8.41
CA ASP A 19 -9.02 -2.02 -9.76
C ASP A 19 -9.16 -0.85 -10.73
N LEU A 20 -10.27 -0.13 -10.66
CA LEU A 20 -10.51 1.04 -11.48
C LEU A 20 -9.60 2.23 -11.13
N PHE A 21 -9.35 2.48 -9.84
CA PHE A 21 -8.39 3.51 -9.41
C PHE A 21 -6.96 3.15 -9.83
N ASN A 22 -6.57 1.89 -9.76
CA ASN A 22 -5.27 1.44 -10.25
C ASN A 22 -5.12 1.60 -11.77
N GLN A 23 -6.18 1.34 -12.52
CA GLN A 23 -6.15 1.39 -13.98
C GLN A 23 -6.30 2.82 -14.52
N TYR A 24 -7.24 3.59 -13.99
CA TYR A 24 -7.67 4.88 -14.57
C TYR A 24 -7.39 6.10 -13.69
N GLY A 25 -6.91 5.91 -12.45
CA GLY A 25 -6.71 7.00 -11.50
C GLY A 25 -7.95 7.33 -10.66
N PHE A 26 -7.74 8.19 -9.68
CA PHE A 26 -8.79 8.59 -8.75
C PHE A 26 -9.84 9.55 -9.34
N TYR A 27 -9.65 9.97 -10.60
CA TYR A 27 -10.58 10.88 -11.29
C TYR A 27 -11.84 10.20 -11.82
N ILE A 28 -11.86 8.87 -11.95
CA ILE A 28 -13.03 8.15 -12.49
C ILE A 28 -14.32 8.49 -11.72
N GLY A 29 -15.43 8.52 -12.46
CA GLY A 29 -16.76 8.79 -11.88
C GLY A 29 -17.32 7.61 -11.08
N ILE A 30 -18.17 7.93 -10.10
CA ILE A 30 -18.89 6.92 -9.27
C ILE A 30 -19.73 5.98 -10.14
N ASP A 31 -20.38 6.50 -11.19
CA ASP A 31 -21.28 5.70 -12.03
C ASP A 31 -20.54 4.54 -12.70
N ARG A 32 -19.26 4.71 -13.09
CA ARG A 32 -18.46 3.62 -13.61
C ARG A 32 -18.15 2.57 -12.54
N ILE A 33 -17.80 3.01 -11.31
CA ILE A 33 -17.55 2.09 -10.19
C ILE A 33 -18.78 1.25 -9.86
N ILE A 34 -19.95 1.91 -9.82
CA ILE A 34 -21.25 1.26 -9.56
C ILE A 34 -21.54 0.20 -10.62
N THR A 35 -21.32 0.55 -11.89
CA THR A 35 -21.55 -0.37 -13.03
C THR A 35 -20.64 -1.59 -12.93
N ASP A 36 -19.35 -1.40 -12.72
CA ASP A 36 -18.39 -2.50 -12.59
C ASP A 36 -18.66 -3.38 -11.36
N ALA A 37 -19.02 -2.77 -10.25
CA ALA A 37 -19.39 -3.49 -9.03
C ALA A 37 -20.75 -4.20 -9.14
N LYS A 38 -21.53 -3.91 -10.19
CA LYS A 38 -22.88 -4.45 -10.41
C LYS A 38 -23.80 -4.26 -9.21
N ILE A 39 -23.86 -3.03 -8.68
CA ILE A 39 -24.74 -2.67 -7.57
C ILE A 39 -25.65 -1.50 -7.94
N PRO A 40 -26.85 -1.37 -7.34
CA PRO A 40 -27.69 -0.20 -7.49
C PRO A 40 -27.02 1.06 -6.91
N LYS A 41 -27.26 2.21 -7.53
CA LYS A 41 -26.75 3.53 -7.07
C LYS A 41 -27.14 3.83 -5.62
N ALA A 42 -28.38 3.55 -5.24
CA ALA A 42 -28.85 3.70 -3.86
C ALA A 42 -28.02 2.85 -2.87
N THR A 43 -27.66 1.63 -3.25
CA THR A 43 -26.81 0.74 -2.44
C THR A 43 -25.43 1.37 -2.21
N PHE A 44 -24.82 1.94 -3.25
CA PHE A 44 -23.55 2.64 -3.13
C PHE A 44 -23.61 3.77 -2.08
N TYR A 45 -24.58 4.67 -2.21
CA TYR A 45 -24.72 5.79 -1.29
C TYR A 45 -25.06 5.38 0.15
N ASN A 46 -25.75 4.27 0.34
CA ASN A 46 -26.02 3.71 1.67
C ASN A 46 -24.75 3.24 2.38
N TYR A 47 -23.73 2.75 1.64
CA TYR A 47 -22.49 2.28 2.25
C TYR A 47 -21.41 3.36 2.33
N PHE A 48 -21.25 4.14 1.29
CA PHE A 48 -20.08 5.01 1.13
C PHE A 48 -20.42 6.51 1.23
N HIS A 49 -21.67 6.90 1.04
CA HIS A 49 -22.17 8.29 1.08
C HIS A 49 -21.52 9.21 0.03
N SER A 50 -20.23 9.07 -0.25
CA SER A 50 -19.50 9.90 -1.21
C SER A 50 -18.34 9.13 -1.85
N LYS A 51 -17.80 9.67 -2.95
CA LYS A 51 -16.57 9.17 -3.58
C LYS A 51 -15.36 9.32 -2.66
N GLU A 52 -15.26 10.43 -1.95
CA GLU A 52 -14.18 10.65 -0.99
C GLU A 52 -14.17 9.57 0.10
N ARG A 53 -15.32 9.24 0.64
CA ARG A 53 -15.44 8.17 1.64
C ARG A 53 -15.06 6.81 1.07
N LEU A 54 -15.45 6.52 -0.19
CA LEU A 54 -15.02 5.30 -0.86
C LEU A 54 -13.49 5.24 -0.99
N ILE A 55 -12.85 6.36 -1.40
CA ILE A 55 -11.38 6.44 -1.51
C ILE A 55 -10.73 6.20 -0.16
N GLN A 56 -11.21 6.86 0.91
CA GLN A 56 -10.72 6.65 2.27
C GLN A 56 -10.81 5.18 2.67
N MET A 57 -11.97 4.54 2.51
CA MET A 57 -12.17 3.14 2.87
C MET A 57 -11.31 2.20 2.04
N SER A 58 -11.14 2.48 0.73
CA SER A 58 -10.26 1.69 -0.14
C SER A 58 -8.80 1.78 0.33
N LEU A 59 -8.30 2.98 0.65
CA LEU A 59 -6.94 3.18 1.12
C LEU A 59 -6.74 2.58 2.51
N THR A 60 -7.69 2.75 3.44
CA THR A 60 -7.65 2.13 4.76
C THR A 60 -7.53 0.61 4.64
N PHE A 61 -8.37 -0.02 3.80
CA PHE A 61 -8.30 -1.47 3.59
C PHE A 61 -6.92 -1.93 3.09
N GLN A 62 -6.34 -1.20 2.10
CA GLN A 62 -5.03 -1.53 1.55
C GLN A 62 -3.92 -1.32 2.60
N THR A 63 -3.92 -0.21 3.31
CA THR A 63 -2.88 0.10 4.30
C THR A 63 -2.96 -0.78 5.54
N ASP A 64 -4.16 -1.16 5.99
CA ASP A 64 -4.32 -2.08 7.12
C ASP A 64 -3.89 -3.51 6.75
N SER A 65 -4.18 -3.95 5.53
CA SER A 65 -3.65 -5.22 5.01
C SER A 65 -2.11 -5.21 4.98
N LEU A 66 -1.51 -4.13 4.48
CA LEU A 66 -0.04 -3.97 4.48
C LEU A 66 0.54 -3.97 5.90
N LYS A 67 -0.08 -3.23 6.84
CA LYS A 67 0.37 -3.22 8.24
C LYS A 67 0.35 -4.63 8.85
N HIS A 68 -0.71 -5.38 8.59
CA HIS A 68 -0.84 -6.75 9.07
C HIS A 68 0.28 -7.65 8.53
N GLU A 69 0.52 -7.60 7.22
CA GLU A 69 1.57 -8.41 6.57
C GLU A 69 2.97 -8.00 7.03
N VAL A 70 3.28 -6.70 7.07
CA VAL A 70 4.57 -6.20 7.57
C VAL A 70 4.79 -6.62 9.01
N PHE A 71 3.79 -6.46 9.87
CA PHE A 71 3.88 -6.87 11.27
C PHE A 71 4.13 -8.38 11.39
N SER A 72 3.43 -9.20 10.61
CA SER A 72 3.65 -10.64 10.55
C SER A 72 5.09 -10.98 10.13
N ILE A 73 5.62 -10.36 9.08
CA ILE A 73 6.99 -10.58 8.61
C ILE A 73 8.01 -10.21 9.70
N ILE A 74 7.85 -9.07 10.33
CA ILE A 74 8.82 -8.56 11.31
C ILE A 74 8.78 -9.37 12.61
N HIS A 75 7.59 -9.69 13.13
CA HIS A 75 7.43 -10.20 14.49
C HIS A 75 7.13 -11.70 14.58
N SER A 76 6.42 -12.29 13.61
CA SER A 76 6.01 -13.69 13.67
C SER A 76 7.06 -14.65 13.13
N TYR A 77 7.85 -14.25 12.14
CA TYR A 77 8.94 -15.07 11.58
C TYR A 77 10.22 -14.92 12.41
N ARG A 78 10.26 -15.53 13.59
CA ARG A 78 11.42 -15.43 14.52
C ARG A 78 12.71 -16.02 13.96
N GLU A 79 12.61 -17.02 13.10
CA GLU A 79 13.77 -17.72 12.53
C GLU A 79 14.43 -16.95 11.35
N LEU A 80 13.75 -15.95 10.79
CA LEU A 80 14.29 -15.18 9.69
C LEU A 80 15.31 -14.15 10.17
N MET A 81 16.44 -14.11 9.47
CA MET A 81 17.42 -13.04 9.62
C MET A 81 16.82 -11.69 9.19
N MET A 82 17.38 -10.59 9.72
CA MET A 82 16.93 -9.23 9.39
C MET A 82 16.87 -8.98 7.89
N PHE A 83 17.92 -9.41 7.16
CA PHE A 83 17.98 -9.25 5.70
C PHE A 83 16.85 -9.98 4.97
N ASP A 84 16.48 -11.18 5.41
CA ASP A 84 15.35 -11.91 4.82
C ASP A 84 14.02 -11.25 5.10
N LYS A 85 13.86 -10.65 6.29
CA LYS A 85 12.69 -9.85 6.64
C LYS A 85 12.58 -8.61 5.75
N LEU A 86 13.66 -7.85 5.59
CA LEU A 86 13.69 -6.69 4.68
C LEU A 86 13.36 -7.10 3.24
N LYS A 87 13.92 -8.20 2.76
CA LYS A 87 13.65 -8.74 1.44
C LYS A 87 12.16 -9.09 1.25
N LYS A 88 11.56 -9.77 2.23
CA LYS A 88 10.12 -10.07 2.19
C LYS A 88 9.26 -8.80 2.22
N VAL A 89 9.59 -7.83 3.06
CA VAL A 89 8.88 -6.54 3.13
C VAL A 89 9.02 -5.77 1.82
N TYR A 90 10.20 -5.79 1.20
CA TYR A 90 10.43 -5.18 -0.11
C TYR A 90 9.51 -5.79 -1.17
N PHE A 91 9.48 -7.12 -1.32
CA PHE A 91 8.65 -7.79 -2.33
C PHE A 91 7.14 -7.68 -2.04
N LEU A 92 6.75 -7.51 -0.78
CA LEU A 92 5.37 -7.20 -0.43
C LEU A 92 4.92 -5.86 -1.02
N HIS A 93 5.80 -4.85 -1.04
CA HIS A 93 5.50 -3.50 -1.53
C HIS A 93 5.80 -3.36 -3.02
N ALA A 94 6.95 -3.83 -3.49
CA ALA A 94 7.37 -3.75 -4.89
C ALA A 94 6.63 -4.79 -5.76
N ASN A 95 5.30 -4.71 -5.76
CA ASN A 95 4.40 -5.64 -6.46
C ASN A 95 3.19 -4.88 -7.00
N LEU A 96 3.00 -4.91 -8.32
CA LEU A 96 1.87 -4.23 -8.98
C LEU A 96 0.51 -4.87 -8.68
N GLU A 97 0.47 -6.13 -8.30
CA GLU A 97 -0.76 -6.82 -7.90
C GLU A 97 -0.99 -6.76 -6.37
N GLY A 98 -0.03 -6.18 -5.64
CA GLY A 98 -0.05 -6.08 -4.19
C GLY A 98 -0.86 -4.88 -3.66
N PHE A 99 -0.97 -4.86 -2.33
CA PHE A 99 -1.73 -3.83 -1.61
C PHE A 99 -1.10 -2.43 -1.68
N TYR A 100 0.20 -2.31 -1.98
CA TYR A 100 0.89 -1.01 -1.99
C TYR A 100 0.66 -0.19 -3.26
N ARG A 101 0.22 -0.81 -4.37
CA ARG A 101 -0.01 -0.11 -5.64
C ARG A 101 -0.97 1.07 -5.51
N LEU A 102 -2.11 0.88 -4.85
CA LEU A 102 -3.10 1.95 -4.69
C LEU A 102 -2.62 3.07 -3.75
N PRO A 103 -2.09 2.78 -2.54
CA PRO A 103 -1.43 3.78 -1.69
C PRO A 103 -0.30 4.54 -2.40
N PHE A 104 0.55 3.85 -3.15
CA PHE A 104 1.63 4.48 -3.91
C PHE A 104 1.10 5.48 -4.95
N LYS A 105 0.09 5.09 -5.72
CA LYS A 105 -0.56 5.96 -6.70
C LYS A 105 -1.22 7.19 -6.04
N ALA A 106 -1.81 7.00 -4.89
CA ALA A 106 -2.47 8.06 -4.13
C ALA A 106 -1.51 9.20 -3.73
N ILE A 107 -0.21 8.91 -3.50
CA ILE A 107 0.80 9.92 -3.17
C ILE A 107 0.84 11.05 -4.21
N PHE A 108 0.65 10.71 -5.48
CA PHE A 108 0.79 11.66 -6.60
C PHE A 108 -0.53 12.29 -7.04
N GLU A 109 -1.67 11.65 -6.74
CA GLU A 109 -2.92 12.02 -7.39
C GLU A 109 -3.92 12.73 -6.46
N ILE A 110 -3.87 12.49 -5.13
CA ILE A 110 -5.01 12.87 -4.29
C ILE A 110 -4.74 13.93 -3.22
N GLU A 111 -3.50 14.35 -3.01
CA GLU A 111 -3.14 15.28 -1.93
C GLU A 111 -4.03 16.53 -1.88
N LYS A 112 -4.24 17.17 -3.03
CA LYS A 112 -5.05 18.40 -3.13
C LYS A 112 -6.55 18.15 -3.21
N LEU A 113 -6.96 17.01 -3.77
CA LEU A 113 -8.36 16.71 -4.06
C LEU A 113 -9.08 16.03 -2.90
N TYR A 114 -8.36 15.17 -2.18
CA TYR A 114 -8.89 14.34 -1.10
C TYR A 114 -7.90 14.30 0.06
N PRO A 115 -7.67 15.44 0.76
CA PRO A 115 -6.61 15.53 1.77
C PRO A 115 -6.81 14.56 2.95
N ALA A 116 -8.05 14.28 3.34
CA ALA A 116 -8.32 13.30 4.40
C ALA A 116 -7.95 11.86 3.96
N ALA A 117 -8.14 11.53 2.69
CA ALA A 117 -7.71 10.24 2.14
C ALA A 117 -6.16 10.18 2.00
N TYR A 118 -5.53 11.29 1.62
CA TYR A 118 -4.06 11.39 1.56
C TYR A 118 -3.40 11.17 2.93
N THR A 119 -4.01 11.68 4.00
CA THR A 119 -3.51 11.47 5.38
C THR A 119 -3.37 9.99 5.72
N ILE A 120 -4.28 9.13 5.26
CA ILE A 120 -4.22 7.67 5.48
C ILE A 120 -2.90 7.10 4.94
N VAL A 121 -2.52 7.50 3.74
CA VAL A 121 -1.27 7.03 3.09
C VAL A 121 -0.04 7.63 3.76
N SER A 122 -0.07 8.92 4.09
CA SER A 122 1.01 9.61 4.81
C SER A 122 1.28 8.96 6.18
N ASP A 123 0.23 8.64 6.93
CA ASP A 123 0.36 7.99 8.24
C ASP A 123 0.84 6.54 8.12
N TYR A 124 0.41 5.82 7.07
CA TYR A 124 0.97 4.50 6.77
C TYR A 124 2.49 4.59 6.53
N ARG A 125 2.96 5.53 5.71
CA ARG A 125 4.38 5.69 5.38
C ARG A 125 5.21 6.04 6.62
N LYS A 126 4.71 6.93 7.49
CA LYS A 126 5.36 7.26 8.77
C LYS A 126 5.46 6.03 9.68
N TRP A 127 4.36 5.28 9.82
CA TRP A 127 4.34 4.05 10.59
C TRP A 127 5.34 3.03 10.02
N PHE A 128 5.37 2.84 8.70
CA PHE A 128 6.27 1.92 8.02
C PHE A 128 7.75 2.25 8.29
N ILE A 129 8.14 3.52 8.12
CA ILE A 129 9.50 4.00 8.42
C ILE A 129 9.89 3.64 9.87
N ASN A 130 8.99 3.88 10.83
CA ASN A 130 9.25 3.57 12.22
C ASN A 130 9.43 2.07 12.49
N GLU A 131 8.65 1.20 11.85
CA GLU A 131 8.80 -0.26 11.98
C GLU A 131 10.11 -0.77 11.33
N ILE A 132 10.48 -0.23 10.17
CA ILE A 132 11.76 -0.55 9.52
C ILE A 132 12.94 -0.06 10.38
N TYR A 133 12.88 1.16 10.91
CA TYR A 133 13.93 1.68 11.81
C TYR A 133 14.13 0.78 13.03
N LYS A 134 13.06 0.35 13.70
CA LYS A 134 13.14 -0.59 14.81
C LYS A 134 13.77 -1.94 14.38
N LEU A 135 13.41 -2.44 13.21
CA LEU A 135 14.00 -3.66 12.67
C LEU A 135 15.50 -3.51 12.43
N LEU A 136 15.93 -2.40 11.83
CA LEU A 136 17.36 -2.11 11.57
C LEU A 136 18.16 -2.03 12.86
N LEU A 137 17.64 -1.42 13.92
CA LEU A 137 18.29 -1.32 15.24
C LEU A 137 18.54 -2.70 15.88
N THR A 138 17.83 -3.76 15.48
CA THR A 138 18.07 -5.10 16.04
C THR A 138 19.42 -5.70 15.64
N VAL A 139 20.05 -5.19 14.57
CA VAL A 139 21.31 -5.72 14.03
C VAL A 139 22.39 -4.66 13.96
N LYS A 140 22.04 -3.41 13.67
CA LYS A 140 22.95 -2.27 13.54
C LYS A 140 22.61 -1.21 14.58
N ALA A 141 23.31 -1.23 15.71
CA ALA A 141 23.08 -0.25 16.79
C ALA A 141 23.28 1.23 16.36
N THR A 142 23.99 1.46 15.27
CA THR A 142 24.23 2.77 14.65
C THR A 142 23.23 3.09 13.54
N ALA A 143 22.20 2.26 13.31
CA ALA A 143 21.18 2.54 12.30
C ALA A 143 20.47 3.86 12.64
N THR A 144 20.13 4.60 11.60
CA THR A 144 19.45 5.89 11.71
C THR A 144 18.06 5.82 11.07
N VAL A 145 17.24 6.82 11.33
CA VAL A 145 15.94 6.90 10.68
C VAL A 145 16.08 7.13 9.17
N GLU A 146 17.18 7.75 8.73
CA GLU A 146 17.54 7.96 7.33
C GLU A 146 17.76 6.63 6.60
N ASP A 147 18.32 5.61 7.26
CA ASP A 147 18.43 4.26 6.69
C ASP A 147 17.05 3.67 6.38
N ALA A 148 16.07 3.89 7.26
CA ALA A 148 14.68 3.46 7.02
C ALA A 148 13.99 4.27 5.91
N TYR A 149 14.27 5.57 5.80
CA TYR A 149 13.82 6.39 4.66
C TYR A 149 14.42 5.89 3.35
N MET A 150 15.73 5.58 3.33
CA MET A 150 16.38 5.03 2.15
C MET A 150 15.74 3.72 1.71
N PHE A 151 15.37 2.83 2.65
CA PHE A 151 14.66 1.60 2.31
C PHE A 151 13.29 1.89 1.65
N LEU A 152 12.53 2.85 2.19
CA LEU A 152 11.27 3.27 1.57
C LEU A 152 11.48 3.84 0.16
N PHE A 153 12.54 4.64 -0.06
CA PHE A 153 12.85 5.20 -1.37
C PHE A 153 13.29 4.13 -2.39
N VAL A 154 13.96 3.07 -1.92
CA VAL A 154 14.28 1.89 -2.77
C VAL A 154 12.98 1.19 -3.20
N ILE A 155 12.01 1.04 -2.31
CA ILE A 155 10.69 0.50 -2.64
C ILE A 155 9.96 1.41 -3.64
N ASP A 156 9.91 2.71 -3.39
CA ASP A 156 9.24 3.68 -4.26
C ASP A 156 9.90 3.70 -5.66
N GLY A 157 11.24 3.65 -5.73
CA GLY A 157 11.98 3.53 -6.97
C GLY A 157 11.66 2.25 -7.73
N ALA A 158 11.53 1.13 -7.03
CA ALA A 158 11.10 -0.13 -7.63
C ALA A 158 9.68 -0.06 -8.20
N MET A 159 8.74 0.59 -7.48
CA MET A 159 7.39 0.81 -7.97
C MET A 159 7.35 1.68 -9.22
N VAL A 160 8.16 2.74 -9.29
CA VAL A 160 8.32 3.56 -10.50
C VAL A 160 8.83 2.72 -11.67
N GLN A 161 9.84 1.89 -11.45
CA GLN A 161 10.38 0.99 -12.47
C GLN A 161 9.33 0.01 -13.00
N LEU A 162 8.61 -0.65 -12.10
CA LEU A 162 7.55 -1.60 -12.48
C LEU A 162 6.43 -0.94 -13.29
N LEU A 163 6.07 0.31 -12.97
CA LEU A 163 5.04 1.05 -13.68
C LEU A 163 5.50 1.59 -15.04
N SER A 164 6.79 1.88 -15.21
CA SER A 164 7.32 2.57 -16.40
C SER A 164 7.94 1.63 -17.43
N ALA A 165 8.65 0.59 -17.01
CA ALA A 165 9.54 -0.18 -17.91
C ALA A 165 9.43 -1.70 -17.82
N ASN A 166 8.67 -2.25 -16.88
CA ASN A 166 8.55 -3.69 -16.62
C ASN A 166 9.89 -4.44 -16.44
N LYS A 167 10.96 -3.74 -16.05
CA LYS A 167 12.29 -4.34 -15.86
C LYS A 167 12.44 -4.84 -14.43
N ILE A 168 12.17 -6.11 -14.21
CA ILE A 168 12.26 -6.77 -12.90
C ILE A 168 13.70 -6.82 -12.40
N ASP A 169 14.67 -7.06 -13.28
CA ASP A 169 16.10 -7.25 -12.90
C ASP A 169 16.74 -6.01 -12.27
N GLU A 170 16.39 -4.80 -12.72
CA GLU A 170 16.92 -3.55 -12.14
C GLU A 170 16.36 -3.29 -10.74
N ARG A 171 15.13 -3.70 -10.50
CA ARG A 171 14.48 -3.61 -9.18
C ARG A 171 15.24 -4.40 -8.12
N ASP A 172 15.61 -5.63 -8.44
CA ASP A 172 16.28 -6.53 -7.49
C ASP A 172 17.72 -6.09 -7.22
N LYS A 173 18.40 -5.51 -8.22
CA LYS A 173 19.75 -4.91 -8.06
C LYS A 173 19.77 -3.73 -7.08
N LEU A 174 18.74 -2.88 -7.09
CA LEU A 174 18.64 -1.78 -6.14
C LEU A 174 18.49 -2.27 -4.70
N LEU A 175 17.71 -3.33 -4.50
CA LEU A 175 17.60 -3.97 -3.19
C LEU A 175 18.94 -4.55 -2.75
N GLU A 176 19.63 -5.30 -3.60
CA GLU A 176 20.94 -5.89 -3.28
C GLU A 176 21.98 -4.82 -2.93
N TYR A 177 22.01 -3.71 -3.68
CA TYR A 177 22.88 -2.59 -3.38
C TYR A 177 22.56 -1.99 -2.00
N PHE A 178 21.30 -1.69 -1.73
CA PHE A 178 20.89 -1.17 -0.41
C PHE A 178 21.30 -2.13 0.72
N MET A 179 21.06 -3.42 0.55
CA MET A 179 21.42 -4.44 1.54
C MET A 179 22.92 -4.46 1.81
N SER A 180 23.76 -4.25 0.79
CA SER A 180 25.22 -4.18 0.96
C SER A 180 25.70 -2.97 1.75
N THR A 181 24.92 -1.88 1.82
CA THR A 181 25.25 -0.69 2.62
C THR A 181 24.93 -0.86 4.12
N LEU A 182 24.15 -1.88 4.47
CA LEU A 182 23.78 -2.19 5.85
C LEU A 182 24.75 -3.17 6.53
N ALA A 183 25.53 -3.91 5.74
CA ALA A 183 26.53 -4.87 6.22
C ALA A 183 27.79 -4.16 6.71
#